data_88ac4ed6964d7559cc9896c6a9a7443c
#
_entry.id   88ac4ed6964d7559cc9896c6a9a7443c
#
_cell.length_a   1.000
_cell.length_b   1.000
_cell.length_c   1.000
_cell.angle_alpha   90.00
_cell.angle_beta   90.00
_cell.angle_gamma   90.00
#
_symmetry.space_group_name_H-M   'P 1'
#
loop_
_entity.id
_entity.type
_entity.pdbx_description
1 polymer ?
#
loop_
_entity_poly.entity_id
_entity_poly.type
_entity_poly.pdbx_seq_one_letter_code
_entity_poly.pdbx_strand_id
1 'polypeptide(L)'
;MVDTAIEERRAQADATTQLREVIRDILAADEPAGQLARLGPALAKTNEGWRDVRRLLVAPWMREAKLAPAIAALETLIAAYPARADDRRLLASLLGRTKQWDRAIAEVDAAAGIEPANASHHAARIQLRVQAGRVSEAAEVARATVSMARDEPAEAYAWMMAFARNGDTAQAADIAASLDPAQLPNERVATMAVRALLEDERAQAAIELGDRALSAGHDSPALRASLGMAHLRRATEDDRKVHALTHFEAGLAAAPMDVRLLTLYGETLLRAGRYKEAAAPLAQAIELAPELEQTRALYARALRYTLEYDKAAEQMLKLVEKSPDKLIWQRSAIGALSQAGRKQEAEALYTKYVATRSAHLPKTFQDAMAQMEQRLHMAPIPQARLDWAWSLRGDANADRADWERRARWGHMIDHLLFDWLECREDDVEEAMQLLGELDTGERFFAPLLAAGKGVVVATAHVGPMYAGLMALELLGIPSRWLATAPTVAQSSYATALISTADQTEAQVAKACMRAINSGFVLCLAIDGAANPAAPRTTFEGQEVTYSSFASHLAHRMGVPSVFYAPRWENGQVTYTLAMLPAANPGEDADAYALRWQKAYFERLREHVAGPPENLRLSGGIWRHVQSADRSAQQ
;
A
#
# COMPACT_ATOMS: atom_id res chain seq x y z
N MET A 1 54.21 33.15 40.87
CA MET A 1 53.56 32.23 39.92
C MET A 1 53.28 30.82 40.49
N VAL A 2 54.24 30.15 41.17
CA VAL A 2 53.94 28.81 41.74
C VAL A 2 53.03 28.90 42.96
N ASP A 3 53.18 29.87 43.82
CA ASP A 3 52.34 30.06 45.01
C ASP A 3 50.92 30.47 44.64
N THR A 4 50.77 31.34 43.66
CA THR A 4 49.44 31.75 43.15
C THR A 4 48.62 30.56 42.55
N ALA A 5 49.31 29.66 41.83
CA ALA A 5 48.68 28.47 41.27
C ALA A 5 48.33 27.42 42.36
N ILE A 6 49.04 27.39 43.47
CA ILE A 6 48.75 26.52 44.63
C ILE A 6 47.50 27.05 45.38
N GLU A 7 47.45 28.37 45.60
CA GLU A 7 46.33 29.02 46.27
C GLU A 7 45.01 28.88 45.42
N GLU A 8 45.10 29.08 44.12
CA GLU A 8 43.94 28.86 43.19
C GLU A 8 43.44 27.41 43.24
N ARG A 9 44.34 26.42 43.23
CA ARG A 9 43.99 25.00 43.37
C ARG A 9 43.33 24.68 44.71
N ARG A 10 43.78 25.26 45.83
CA ARG A 10 43.17 25.11 47.16
C ARG A 10 41.74 25.72 47.17
N ALA A 11 41.59 26.94 46.69
CA ALA A 11 40.29 27.61 46.61
C ALA A 11 39.30 26.81 45.77
N GLN A 12 39.78 26.23 44.67
CA GLN A 12 38.94 25.39 43.80
C GLN A 12 38.55 24.05 44.45
N ALA A 13 39.44 23.43 45.25
CA ALA A 13 39.14 22.22 46.00
C ALA A 13 38.11 22.47 47.10
N ASP A 14 38.23 23.59 47.82
CA ASP A 14 37.29 24.01 48.86
C ASP A 14 35.91 24.31 48.25
N ALA A 15 35.84 25.00 47.10
CA ALA A 15 34.63 25.29 46.39
C ALA A 15 33.94 24.00 45.92
N THR A 16 34.71 23.02 45.43
CA THR A 16 34.19 21.71 45.01
C THR A 16 33.61 20.92 46.20
N THR A 17 34.25 21.00 47.35
CA THR A 17 33.76 20.37 48.59
C THR A 17 32.44 20.99 49.03
N GLN A 18 32.34 22.33 49.06
CA GLN A 18 31.10 23.05 49.35
C GLN A 18 29.97 22.69 48.38
N LEU A 19 30.27 22.58 47.09
CA LEU A 19 29.28 22.16 46.10
C LEU A 19 28.73 20.76 46.40
N ARG A 20 29.59 19.81 46.75
CA ARG A 20 29.16 18.44 47.10
C ARG A 20 28.32 18.37 48.38
N GLU A 21 28.58 19.24 49.34
CA GLU A 21 27.72 19.38 50.53
C GLU A 21 26.35 19.90 50.14
N VAL A 22 26.25 20.95 49.30
CA VAL A 22 24.98 21.45 48.79
C VAL A 22 24.21 20.37 48.02
N ILE A 23 24.90 19.59 47.18
CA ILE A 23 24.28 18.47 46.46
C ILE A 23 23.74 17.41 47.41
N ARG A 24 24.48 17.08 48.49
CA ARG A 24 24.04 16.12 49.50
C ARG A 24 22.78 16.61 50.23
N ASP A 25 22.75 17.90 50.61
CA ASP A 25 21.60 18.50 51.25
C ASP A 25 20.35 18.48 50.37
N ILE A 26 20.52 18.77 49.05
CA ILE A 26 19.44 18.70 48.06
C ILE A 26 18.89 17.27 47.94
N LEU A 27 19.76 16.26 47.94
CA LEU A 27 19.33 14.85 47.84
C LEU A 27 18.65 14.36 49.14
N ALA A 28 19.00 14.93 50.29
CA ALA A 28 18.40 14.58 51.58
C ALA A 28 17.08 15.32 51.86
N ALA A 29 16.72 16.31 51.07
CA ALA A 29 15.52 17.10 51.28
C ALA A 29 14.26 16.35 50.79
N ASP A 30 13.16 16.46 51.56
CA ASP A 30 11.84 15.94 51.17
C ASP A 30 11.32 16.59 49.85
N GLU A 31 11.63 17.87 49.66
CA GLU A 31 11.31 18.63 48.45
C GLU A 31 12.60 19.17 47.79
N PRO A 32 13.29 18.37 46.97
CA PRO A 32 14.55 18.76 46.34
C PRO A 32 14.48 20.02 45.48
N ALA A 33 13.33 20.25 44.81
CA ALA A 33 13.13 21.39 43.94
C ALA A 33 13.28 22.75 44.66
N GLY A 34 12.81 22.86 45.92
CA GLY A 34 12.91 24.05 46.74
C GLY A 34 14.37 24.38 47.17
N GLN A 35 15.24 23.37 47.17
CA GLN A 35 16.65 23.54 47.57
C GLN A 35 17.58 23.85 46.38
N LEU A 36 17.10 23.72 45.13
CA LEU A 36 17.92 23.97 43.92
C LEU A 36 18.44 25.42 43.81
N ALA A 37 17.76 26.39 44.43
CA ALA A 37 18.23 27.78 44.47
C ALA A 37 19.64 27.93 45.08
N ARG A 38 20.06 27.00 45.95
CA ARG A 38 21.40 26.98 46.55
C ARG A 38 22.49 26.51 45.60
N LEU A 39 22.12 25.82 44.52
CA LEU A 39 23.06 25.21 43.57
C LEU A 39 23.78 26.24 42.73
N GLY A 40 23.08 27.28 42.24
CA GLY A 40 23.66 28.32 41.37
C GLY A 40 24.86 29.06 42.00
N PRO A 41 24.69 29.62 43.22
CA PRO A 41 25.82 30.26 43.94
C PRO A 41 27.00 29.34 44.24
N ALA A 42 26.74 28.04 44.47
CA ALA A 42 27.83 27.07 44.69
C ALA A 42 28.56 26.72 43.38
N LEU A 43 27.82 26.60 42.27
CA LEU A 43 28.38 26.37 40.93
C LEU A 43 29.24 27.54 40.45
N ALA A 44 28.85 28.77 40.71
CA ALA A 44 29.56 29.96 40.26
C ALA A 44 31.01 30.04 40.85
N LYS A 45 31.31 29.31 41.91
CA LYS A 45 32.63 29.25 42.55
C LYS A 45 33.51 28.12 41.99
N THR A 46 32.99 27.27 41.12
CA THR A 46 33.70 26.08 40.63
C THR A 46 33.94 26.15 39.13
N ASN A 47 35.07 25.64 38.64
CA ASN A 47 35.38 25.58 37.21
C ASN A 47 34.74 24.34 36.53
N GLU A 48 34.61 23.23 37.27
CA GLU A 48 34.16 21.94 36.75
C GLU A 48 32.98 21.33 37.55
N GLY A 49 32.27 22.12 38.35
CA GLY A 49 31.14 21.68 39.18
C GLY A 49 30.02 21.04 38.42
N TRP A 50 29.94 21.33 37.12
CA TRP A 50 28.99 20.70 36.21
C TRP A 50 29.10 19.17 36.19
N ARG A 51 30.32 18.59 36.37
CA ARG A 51 30.52 17.13 36.41
C ARG A 51 29.79 16.49 37.59
N ASP A 52 29.92 17.11 38.77
CA ASP A 52 29.28 16.61 39.99
C ASP A 52 27.75 16.75 39.92
N VAL A 53 27.23 17.86 39.41
CA VAL A 53 25.78 18.05 39.21
C VAL A 53 25.23 17.01 38.25
N ARG A 54 25.87 16.81 37.11
CA ARG A 54 25.42 15.77 36.14
C ARG A 54 25.43 14.38 36.76
N ARG A 55 26.53 14.00 37.45
CA ARG A 55 26.69 12.66 38.00
C ARG A 55 25.83 12.41 39.22
N LEU A 56 25.71 13.37 40.11
CA LEU A 56 25.12 13.17 41.43
C LEU A 56 23.65 13.58 41.51
N LEU A 57 23.19 14.50 40.67
CA LEU A 57 21.78 14.94 40.64
C LEU A 57 21.05 14.50 39.37
N VAL A 58 21.50 14.96 38.20
CA VAL A 58 20.76 14.78 36.94
C VAL A 58 20.64 13.31 36.57
N ALA A 59 21.74 12.57 36.57
CA ALA A 59 21.73 11.17 36.13
C ALA A 59 20.91 10.24 37.07
N PRO A 60 20.96 10.35 38.41
CA PRO A 60 20.05 9.61 39.28
C PRO A 60 18.62 9.96 39.07
N TRP A 61 18.23 11.24 39.00
CA TRP A 61 16.85 11.66 38.80
C TRP A 61 16.29 11.22 37.45
N MET A 62 17.13 11.20 36.41
CA MET A 62 16.72 10.64 35.11
C MET A 62 16.42 9.14 35.21
N ARG A 63 17.24 8.37 35.94
CA ARG A 63 17.00 6.93 36.15
C ARG A 63 15.73 6.66 36.97
N GLU A 64 15.43 7.53 37.93
CA GLU A 64 14.22 7.45 38.75
C GLU A 64 12.98 8.10 38.09
N ALA A 65 13.10 8.54 36.84
CA ALA A 65 12.06 9.25 36.09
C ALA A 65 11.58 10.56 36.78
N LYS A 66 12.35 11.14 37.67
CA LYS A 66 12.12 12.44 38.32
C LYS A 66 12.50 13.57 37.38
N LEU A 67 11.71 13.81 36.31
CA LEU A 67 12.08 14.73 35.24
C LEU A 67 12.09 16.20 35.68
N ALA A 68 11.15 16.63 36.53
CA ALA A 68 11.04 18.03 36.92
C ALA A 68 12.27 18.53 37.71
N PRO A 69 12.75 17.85 38.76
CA PRO A 69 14.01 18.27 39.44
C PRO A 69 15.25 18.14 38.55
N ALA A 70 15.31 17.16 37.62
CA ALA A 70 16.42 17.04 36.68
C ALA A 70 16.46 18.23 35.70
N ILE A 71 15.32 18.69 35.20
CA ILE A 71 15.17 19.88 34.36
C ILE A 71 15.68 21.12 35.12
N ALA A 72 15.16 21.37 36.32
CA ALA A 72 15.54 22.54 37.11
C ALA A 72 17.05 22.57 37.47
N ALA A 73 17.64 21.38 37.75
CA ALA A 73 19.09 21.29 37.96
C ALA A 73 19.89 21.61 36.69
N LEU A 74 19.44 21.17 35.52
CA LEU A 74 20.08 21.50 34.24
C LEU A 74 19.93 22.98 33.90
N GLU A 75 18.76 23.60 34.14
CA GLU A 75 18.58 25.04 33.98
C GLU A 75 19.56 25.85 34.82
N THR A 76 19.70 25.45 36.08
CA THR A 76 20.68 26.09 36.99
C THR A 76 22.12 25.90 36.50
N LEU A 77 22.42 24.71 35.98
CA LEU A 77 23.74 24.39 35.43
C LEU A 77 24.05 25.20 34.17
N ILE A 78 23.09 25.33 33.25
CA ILE A 78 23.23 26.11 32.02
C ILE A 78 23.35 27.59 32.33
N ALA A 79 22.67 28.11 33.35
CA ALA A 79 22.84 29.48 33.79
C ALA A 79 24.26 29.76 34.30
N ALA A 80 24.88 28.81 35.00
CA ALA A 80 26.27 28.92 35.49
C ALA A 80 27.30 28.69 34.37
N TYR A 81 27.02 27.82 33.40
CA TYR A 81 27.92 27.44 32.30
C TYR A 81 27.20 27.52 30.92
N PRO A 82 26.90 28.71 30.41
CA PRO A 82 26.05 28.91 29.23
C PRO A 82 26.62 28.36 27.93
N ALA A 83 27.93 28.18 27.83
CA ALA A 83 28.63 27.66 26.64
C ALA A 83 28.64 26.13 26.52
N ARG A 84 27.95 25.40 27.41
CA ARG A 84 27.91 23.94 27.37
C ARG A 84 26.77 23.42 26.52
N ALA A 85 27.05 23.17 25.25
CA ALA A 85 26.07 22.69 24.26
C ALA A 85 25.44 21.35 24.66
N ASP A 86 26.22 20.39 25.18
CA ASP A 86 25.70 19.09 25.61
C ASP A 86 24.66 19.16 26.74
N ASP A 87 24.81 20.12 27.67
CA ASP A 87 23.84 20.27 28.76
C ASP A 87 22.52 20.85 28.24
N ARG A 88 22.59 21.77 27.27
CA ARG A 88 21.39 22.28 26.55
C ARG A 88 20.68 21.17 25.76
N ARG A 89 21.44 20.34 25.03
CA ARG A 89 20.89 19.18 24.32
C ARG A 89 20.22 18.19 25.27
N LEU A 90 20.83 17.93 26.43
CA LEU A 90 20.24 17.08 27.45
C LEU A 90 18.95 17.69 28.02
N LEU A 91 18.96 18.99 28.35
CA LEU A 91 17.73 19.71 28.77
C LEU A 91 16.63 19.64 27.70
N ALA A 92 16.98 19.88 26.45
CA ALA A 92 16.03 19.79 25.33
C ALA A 92 15.38 18.39 25.24
N SER A 93 16.18 17.33 25.44
CA SER A 93 15.65 15.96 25.48
C SER A 93 14.64 15.74 26.61
N LEU A 94 14.92 16.25 27.83
CA LEU A 94 14.01 16.14 28.97
C LEU A 94 12.73 16.97 28.78
N LEU A 95 12.86 18.19 28.24
CA LEU A 95 11.72 19.04 27.90
C LEU A 95 10.83 18.39 26.83
N GLY A 96 11.42 17.71 25.84
CA GLY A 96 10.69 16.93 24.84
C GLY A 96 9.89 15.78 25.47
N ARG A 97 10.49 15.04 26.42
CA ARG A 97 9.79 13.97 27.17
C ARG A 97 8.59 14.51 27.99
N THR A 98 8.66 15.76 28.43
CA THR A 98 7.54 16.45 29.13
C THR A 98 6.63 17.24 28.18
N LYS A 99 6.81 17.09 26.86
CA LYS A 99 6.05 17.74 25.78
C LYS A 99 6.12 19.28 25.79
N GLN A 100 7.16 19.85 26.38
CA GLN A 100 7.44 21.30 26.36
C GLN A 100 8.21 21.68 25.07
N TRP A 101 7.55 21.48 23.92
CA TRP A 101 8.20 21.47 22.60
C TRP A 101 8.92 22.78 22.25
N ASP A 102 8.32 23.94 22.49
CA ASP A 102 8.92 25.24 22.14
C ASP A 102 10.21 25.47 22.91
N ARG A 103 10.20 25.14 24.21
CA ARG A 103 11.41 25.25 25.05
C ARG A 103 12.47 24.24 24.64
N ALA A 104 12.08 22.99 24.34
CA ALA A 104 12.98 21.95 23.88
C ALA A 104 13.68 22.36 22.58
N ILE A 105 12.95 22.92 21.62
CA ILE A 105 13.48 23.38 20.34
C ILE A 105 14.42 24.57 20.55
N ALA A 106 14.08 25.53 21.39
CA ALA A 106 14.95 26.68 21.69
C ALA A 106 16.30 26.23 22.31
N GLU A 107 16.30 25.29 23.25
CA GLU A 107 17.52 24.81 23.87
C GLU A 107 18.41 24.01 22.90
N VAL A 108 17.83 23.18 22.02
CA VAL A 108 18.63 22.45 21.05
C VAL A 108 19.14 23.34 19.92
N ASP A 109 18.40 24.39 19.55
CA ASP A 109 18.88 25.40 18.60
C ASP A 109 20.04 26.17 19.18
N ALA A 110 19.97 26.54 20.46
CA ALA A 110 21.10 27.17 21.18
C ALA A 110 22.31 26.24 21.26
N ALA A 111 22.13 24.95 21.51
CA ALA A 111 23.20 23.95 21.50
C ALA A 111 23.92 23.89 20.14
N ALA A 112 23.15 23.82 19.05
CA ALA A 112 23.70 23.81 17.69
C ALA A 112 24.37 25.17 17.32
N GLY A 113 23.89 26.29 17.87
CA GLY A 113 24.53 27.59 17.71
C GLY A 113 25.91 27.68 18.39
N ILE A 114 26.11 26.98 19.53
CA ILE A 114 27.39 26.91 20.25
C ILE A 114 28.37 25.99 19.50
N GLU A 115 27.92 24.85 19.02
CA GLU A 115 28.72 23.85 18.30
C GLU A 115 28.10 23.54 16.92
N PRO A 116 28.25 24.43 15.94
CA PRO A 116 27.58 24.29 14.64
C PRO A 116 28.04 23.09 13.80
N ALA A 117 29.22 22.55 14.05
CA ALA A 117 29.76 21.39 13.36
C ALA A 117 29.38 20.04 14.02
N ASN A 118 28.64 20.06 15.13
CA ASN A 118 28.31 18.84 15.87
C ASN A 118 27.02 18.22 15.33
N ALA A 119 27.13 17.11 14.58
CA ALA A 119 26.03 16.40 13.98
C ALA A 119 24.97 15.94 15.00
N SER A 120 25.35 15.53 16.21
CA SER A 120 24.40 15.10 17.24
C SER A 120 23.46 16.21 17.69
N HIS A 121 23.91 17.47 17.70
CA HIS A 121 23.03 18.60 18.00
C HIS A 121 22.01 18.84 16.88
N HIS A 122 22.45 18.75 15.62
CA HIS A 122 21.54 18.86 14.48
C HIS A 122 20.58 17.69 14.39
N ALA A 123 21.02 16.47 14.66
CA ALA A 123 20.14 15.30 14.77
C ALA A 123 19.04 15.51 15.82
N ALA A 124 19.40 16.02 17.00
CA ALA A 124 18.45 16.35 18.06
C ALA A 124 17.46 17.48 17.63
N ARG A 125 17.95 18.52 16.93
CA ARG A 125 17.10 19.59 16.35
C ARG A 125 16.03 19.03 15.42
N ILE A 126 16.42 18.09 14.55
CA ILE A 126 15.55 17.42 13.61
C ILE A 126 14.54 16.55 14.36
N GLN A 127 15.01 15.68 15.25
CA GLN A 127 14.19 14.72 15.98
C GLN A 127 13.11 15.41 16.83
N LEU A 128 13.46 16.47 17.56
CA LEU A 128 12.51 17.22 18.40
C LEU A 128 11.42 17.90 17.56
N ARG A 129 11.77 18.46 16.39
CA ARG A 129 10.77 19.03 15.48
C ARG A 129 9.82 17.99 14.91
N VAL A 130 10.34 16.83 14.52
CA VAL A 130 9.49 15.71 14.07
C VAL A 130 8.54 15.24 15.18
N GLN A 131 9.04 15.10 16.42
CA GLN A 131 8.23 14.70 17.58
C GLN A 131 7.17 15.75 17.94
N ALA A 132 7.48 17.03 17.75
CA ALA A 132 6.55 18.14 17.93
C ALA A 132 5.51 18.29 16.79
N GLY A 133 5.58 17.45 15.75
CA GLY A 133 4.71 17.55 14.57
C GLY A 133 5.13 18.63 13.56
N ARG A 134 6.27 19.29 13.76
CA ARG A 134 6.82 20.35 12.88
C ARG A 134 7.67 19.77 11.77
N VAL A 135 7.04 18.93 10.93
CA VAL A 135 7.74 18.08 9.95
C VAL A 135 8.46 18.91 8.89
N SER A 136 7.82 19.96 8.37
CA SER A 136 8.43 20.83 7.36
C SER A 136 9.65 21.57 7.88
N GLU A 137 9.60 22.12 9.12
CA GLU A 137 10.76 22.74 9.77
C GLU A 137 11.91 21.75 9.99
N ALA A 138 11.58 20.50 10.34
CA ALA A 138 12.57 19.43 10.48
C ALA A 138 13.27 19.14 9.15
N ALA A 139 12.51 19.08 8.05
CA ALA A 139 13.05 18.87 6.70
C ALA A 139 13.92 20.05 6.22
N GLU A 140 13.57 21.29 6.58
CA GLU A 140 14.41 22.46 6.29
C GLU A 140 15.76 22.40 7.01
N VAL A 141 15.75 22.08 8.31
CA VAL A 141 17.00 21.85 9.07
C VAL A 141 17.82 20.73 8.45
N ALA A 142 17.16 19.63 8.07
CA ALA A 142 17.81 18.48 7.44
C ALA A 142 18.46 18.86 6.09
N ARG A 143 17.79 19.63 5.23
CA ARG A 143 18.38 20.10 3.96
C ARG A 143 19.59 20.99 4.18
N ALA A 144 19.52 21.90 5.14
CA ALA A 144 20.62 22.83 5.44
C ALA A 144 21.87 22.12 5.99
N THR A 145 21.72 20.90 6.51
CA THR A 145 22.81 20.16 7.21
C THR A 145 23.02 18.75 6.65
N VAL A 146 22.58 18.48 5.42
CA VAL A 146 22.55 17.12 4.82
C VAL A 146 23.94 16.47 4.71
N SER A 147 25.01 17.24 4.54
CA SER A 147 26.39 16.71 4.51
C SER A 147 26.75 15.99 5.80
N MET A 148 26.28 16.48 6.94
CA MET A 148 26.57 15.87 8.24
C MET A 148 26.01 14.46 8.40
N ALA A 149 24.90 14.15 7.69
CA ALA A 149 24.33 12.79 7.70
C ALA A 149 25.22 11.75 7.02
N ARG A 150 26.06 12.20 6.08
CA ARG A 150 27.02 11.34 5.35
C ARG A 150 28.33 11.20 6.12
N ASP A 151 28.76 12.28 6.77
CA ASP A 151 30.01 12.32 7.51
C ASP A 151 29.91 11.58 8.85
N GLU A 152 28.69 11.56 9.46
CA GLU A 152 28.40 10.92 10.74
C GLU A 152 27.24 9.91 10.61
N PRO A 153 27.50 8.70 10.11
CA PRO A 153 26.47 7.66 9.89
C PRO A 153 25.66 7.32 11.14
N ALA A 154 26.22 7.51 12.33
CA ALA A 154 25.55 7.30 13.61
C ALA A 154 24.29 8.16 13.77
N GLU A 155 24.29 9.34 13.19
CA GLU A 155 23.20 10.32 13.32
C GLU A 155 22.29 10.37 12.09
N ALA A 156 22.63 9.68 10.99
CA ALA A 156 21.92 9.71 9.70
C ALA A 156 20.42 9.37 9.81
N TYR A 157 20.04 8.60 10.84
CA TYR A 157 18.64 8.27 11.11
C TYR A 157 17.73 9.50 11.20
N ALA A 158 18.20 10.57 11.82
CA ALA A 158 17.39 11.77 12.01
C ALA A 158 17.03 12.45 10.68
N TRP A 159 18.00 12.56 9.77
CA TRP A 159 17.82 13.15 8.44
C TRP A 159 16.90 12.29 7.57
N MET A 160 17.16 11.00 7.48
CA MET A 160 16.30 10.08 6.74
C MET A 160 14.86 10.10 7.25
N MET A 161 14.67 10.13 8.57
CA MET A 161 13.35 10.22 9.19
C MET A 161 12.63 11.53 8.84
N ALA A 162 13.33 12.67 8.90
CA ALA A 162 12.73 13.97 8.57
C ALA A 162 12.27 14.02 7.11
N PHE A 163 13.11 13.60 6.19
CA PHE A 163 12.77 13.56 4.76
C PHE A 163 11.64 12.59 4.47
N ALA A 164 11.67 11.37 5.01
CA ALA A 164 10.60 10.39 4.81
C ALA A 164 9.25 10.91 5.36
N ARG A 165 9.26 11.58 6.53
CA ARG A 165 8.04 12.16 7.12
C ARG A 165 7.51 13.34 6.32
N ASN A 166 8.37 14.11 5.66
CA ASN A 166 8.00 15.24 4.80
C ASN A 166 7.57 14.82 3.39
N GLY A 167 7.76 13.56 3.01
CA GLY A 167 7.51 13.04 1.66
C GLY A 167 8.69 13.24 0.68
N ASP A 168 9.83 13.70 1.16
CA ASP A 168 11.06 13.90 0.39
C ASP A 168 11.83 12.55 0.26
N THR A 169 11.20 11.55 -0.35
CA THR A 169 11.69 10.16 -0.39
C THR A 169 13.05 10.04 -1.07
N ALA A 170 13.27 10.79 -2.14
CA ALA A 170 14.54 10.78 -2.88
C ALA A 170 15.73 11.21 -2.00
N GLN A 171 15.59 12.29 -1.20
CA GLN A 171 16.65 12.74 -0.32
C GLN A 171 16.94 11.73 0.80
N ALA A 172 15.91 11.08 1.35
CA ALA A 172 16.08 10.02 2.33
C ALA A 172 16.85 8.82 1.73
N ALA A 173 16.50 8.43 0.51
CA ALA A 173 17.14 7.33 -0.22
C ALA A 173 18.59 7.66 -0.62
N ASP A 174 18.89 8.90 -1.00
CA ASP A 174 20.25 9.32 -1.34
C ASP A 174 21.19 9.28 -0.12
N ILE A 175 20.69 9.64 1.06
CA ILE A 175 21.45 9.44 2.30
C ILE A 175 21.66 7.95 2.53
N ALA A 176 20.60 7.14 2.47
CA ALA A 176 20.69 5.70 2.67
C ALA A 176 21.70 5.03 1.73
N ALA A 177 21.69 5.39 0.44
CA ALA A 177 22.62 4.87 -0.55
C ALA A 177 24.09 5.28 -0.30
N SER A 178 24.34 6.40 0.39
CA SER A 178 25.69 6.87 0.72
C SER A 178 26.28 6.21 1.95
N LEU A 179 25.49 5.48 2.76
CA LEU A 179 25.95 4.84 3.98
C LEU A 179 26.75 3.56 3.69
N ASP A 180 27.86 3.39 4.36
CA ASP A 180 28.58 2.11 4.37
C ASP A 180 27.91 1.14 5.36
N PRO A 181 27.32 0.03 4.88
CA PRO A 181 26.65 -0.92 5.76
C PRO A 181 27.54 -1.52 6.85
N ALA A 182 28.84 -1.62 6.61
CA ALA A 182 29.80 -2.14 7.61
C ALA A 182 30.06 -1.16 8.76
N GLN A 183 29.74 0.12 8.57
CA GLN A 183 29.94 1.19 9.55
C GLN A 183 28.63 1.65 10.21
N LEU A 184 27.51 0.99 9.91
CA LEU A 184 26.23 1.34 10.53
C LEU A 184 26.30 1.13 12.06
N PRO A 185 25.85 2.10 12.86
CA PRO A 185 26.05 2.05 14.31
C PRO A 185 25.10 1.08 15.00
N ASN A 186 23.96 0.78 14.39
CA ASN A 186 22.93 -0.08 14.97
C ASN A 186 21.87 -0.47 13.93
N GLU A 187 21.05 -1.44 14.30
CA GLU A 187 19.95 -1.99 13.49
C GLU A 187 18.88 -0.96 13.10
N ARG A 188 18.70 0.08 13.91
CA ARG A 188 17.72 1.13 13.67
C ARG A 188 18.08 1.96 12.44
N VAL A 189 19.35 2.32 12.30
CA VAL A 189 19.86 3.04 11.12
C VAL A 189 19.79 2.15 9.89
N ALA A 190 20.20 0.88 10.00
CA ALA A 190 20.11 -0.10 8.93
C ALA A 190 18.66 -0.26 8.42
N THR A 191 17.71 -0.46 9.33
CA THR A 191 16.29 -0.59 9.00
C THR A 191 15.73 0.65 8.32
N MET A 192 16.10 1.84 8.82
CA MET A 192 15.63 3.10 8.23
C MET A 192 16.20 3.32 6.83
N ALA A 193 17.47 2.97 6.61
CA ALA A 193 18.10 3.10 5.31
C ALA A 193 17.46 2.17 4.27
N VAL A 194 17.22 0.90 4.62
CA VAL A 194 16.49 -0.03 3.75
C VAL A 194 15.09 0.49 3.42
N ARG A 195 14.37 1.03 4.42
CA ARG A 195 13.04 1.61 4.21
C ARG A 195 13.05 2.84 3.33
N ALA A 196 14.02 3.74 3.52
CA ALA A 196 14.15 4.95 2.70
C ALA A 196 14.34 4.59 1.21
N LEU A 197 15.20 3.61 0.93
CA LEU A 197 15.39 3.10 -0.44
C LEU A 197 14.11 2.47 -1.00
N LEU A 198 13.35 1.75 -0.18
CA LEU A 198 12.07 1.17 -0.61
C LEU A 198 11.00 2.23 -0.90
N GLU A 199 10.95 3.29 -0.12
CA GLU A 199 9.98 4.38 -0.31
C GLU A 199 10.28 5.18 -1.59
N ASP A 200 11.55 5.22 -2.03
CA ASP A 200 11.99 5.79 -3.31
C ASP A 200 12.07 4.76 -4.46
N GLU A 201 11.42 3.60 -4.30
CA GLU A 201 11.32 2.54 -5.31
C GLU A 201 12.66 1.90 -5.74
N ARG A 202 13.72 2.04 -4.92
CA ARG A 202 15.06 1.45 -5.16
C ARG A 202 15.17 0.07 -4.49
N ALA A 203 14.30 -0.87 -4.86
CA ALA A 203 14.19 -2.18 -4.20
C ALA A 203 15.51 -2.98 -4.26
N GLN A 204 16.22 -2.96 -5.37
CA GLN A 204 17.50 -3.66 -5.51
C GLN A 204 18.56 -3.09 -4.56
N ALA A 205 18.72 -1.78 -4.51
CA ALA A 205 19.66 -1.13 -3.58
C ALA A 205 19.29 -1.40 -2.11
N ALA A 206 17.98 -1.46 -1.80
CA ALA A 206 17.48 -1.83 -0.48
C ALA A 206 17.90 -3.25 -0.07
N ILE A 207 17.81 -4.23 -1.00
CA ILE A 207 18.25 -5.60 -0.78
C ILE A 207 19.77 -5.64 -0.53
N GLU A 208 20.56 -5.04 -1.41
CA GLU A 208 22.01 -5.04 -1.31
C GLU A 208 22.52 -4.40 -0.01
N LEU A 209 21.92 -3.28 0.40
CA LEU A 209 22.27 -2.62 1.68
C LEU A 209 21.86 -3.50 2.86
N GLY A 210 20.66 -4.06 2.83
CA GLY A 210 20.15 -4.89 3.93
C GLY A 210 20.91 -6.19 4.10
N ASP A 211 21.29 -6.88 3.01
CA ASP A 211 22.10 -8.12 3.07
C ASP A 211 23.49 -7.86 3.64
N ARG A 212 24.12 -6.72 3.26
CA ARG A 212 25.39 -6.31 3.85
C ARG A 212 25.25 -5.93 5.31
N ALA A 213 24.14 -5.29 5.71
CA ALA A 213 23.87 -4.98 7.12
C ALA A 213 23.67 -6.26 7.94
N LEU A 214 22.95 -7.26 7.42
CA LEU A 214 22.84 -8.58 8.05
C LEU A 214 24.22 -9.25 8.22
N SER A 215 25.05 -9.19 7.18
CA SER A 215 26.41 -9.75 7.20
C SER A 215 27.32 -9.03 8.23
N ALA A 216 27.06 -7.76 8.51
CA ALA A 216 27.72 -6.98 9.53
C ALA A 216 27.17 -7.22 10.96
N GLY A 217 26.18 -8.10 11.10
CA GLY A 217 25.60 -8.48 12.39
C GLY A 217 24.38 -7.66 12.82
N HIS A 218 23.86 -6.79 11.97
CA HIS A 218 22.61 -6.05 12.22
C HIS A 218 21.40 -6.90 11.84
N ASP A 219 20.96 -7.80 12.72
CA ASP A 219 19.82 -8.68 12.50
C ASP A 219 18.69 -8.35 13.47
N SER A 220 17.65 -7.70 12.97
CA SER A 220 16.45 -7.39 13.74
C SER A 220 15.16 -7.77 12.99
N PRO A 221 14.07 -8.05 13.72
CA PRO A 221 12.76 -8.30 13.11
C PRO A 221 12.32 -7.20 12.14
N ALA A 222 12.59 -5.94 12.47
CA ALA A 222 12.25 -4.80 11.65
C ALA A 222 13.06 -4.72 10.35
N LEU A 223 14.36 -5.04 10.39
CA LEU A 223 15.20 -5.13 9.19
C LEU A 223 14.76 -6.32 8.33
N ARG A 224 14.49 -7.48 8.93
CA ARG A 224 13.96 -8.66 8.24
C ARG A 224 12.63 -8.37 7.55
N ALA A 225 11.71 -7.67 8.22
CA ALA A 225 10.45 -7.21 7.62
C ALA A 225 10.68 -6.31 6.39
N SER A 226 11.63 -5.37 6.50
CA SER A 226 11.94 -4.44 5.41
C SER A 226 12.60 -5.14 4.22
N LEU A 227 13.50 -6.09 4.44
CA LEU A 227 14.11 -6.91 3.39
C LEU A 227 13.09 -7.80 2.68
N GLY A 228 12.21 -8.47 3.43
CA GLY A 228 11.13 -9.25 2.83
C GLY A 228 10.25 -8.38 1.92
N MET A 229 9.93 -7.16 2.34
CA MET A 229 9.20 -6.20 1.51
C MET A 229 10.00 -5.75 0.28
N ALA A 230 11.34 -5.60 0.41
CA ALA A 230 12.20 -5.27 -0.72
C ALA A 230 12.16 -6.35 -1.81
N HIS A 231 12.29 -7.61 -1.41
CA HIS A 231 12.16 -8.74 -2.34
C HIS A 231 10.78 -8.77 -3.02
N LEU A 232 9.68 -8.49 -2.29
CA LEU A 232 8.34 -8.46 -2.90
C LEU A 232 8.15 -7.32 -3.92
N ARG A 233 8.88 -6.21 -3.78
CA ARG A 233 8.82 -5.07 -4.71
C ARG A 233 9.72 -5.22 -5.93
N ARG A 234 10.66 -6.15 -5.91
CA ARG A 234 11.53 -6.42 -7.05
C ARG A 234 10.74 -7.02 -8.21
N ALA A 235 10.79 -6.38 -9.38
CA ALA A 235 9.90 -6.70 -10.50
C ALA A 235 10.27 -7.99 -11.28
N THR A 236 11.50 -8.49 -11.19
CA THR A 236 12.09 -9.42 -12.17
C THR A 236 12.44 -10.82 -11.68
N GLU A 237 12.07 -11.22 -10.45
CA GLU A 237 12.41 -12.54 -9.90
C GLU A 237 11.20 -13.43 -9.66
N ASP A 238 11.22 -14.64 -10.24
CA ASP A 238 10.23 -15.69 -9.94
C ASP A 238 10.28 -16.13 -8.47
N ASP A 239 11.46 -16.05 -7.81
CA ASP A 239 11.70 -16.47 -6.43
C ASP A 239 11.46 -15.38 -5.38
N ARG A 240 11.02 -14.19 -5.77
CA ARG A 240 10.82 -13.05 -4.84
C ARG A 240 10.00 -13.37 -3.61
N LYS A 241 8.97 -14.21 -3.76
CA LYS A 241 8.11 -14.63 -2.64
C LYS A 241 8.85 -15.58 -1.71
N VAL A 242 9.69 -16.45 -2.24
CA VAL A 242 10.50 -17.41 -1.44
C VAL A 242 11.50 -16.63 -0.58
N HIS A 243 12.25 -15.69 -1.16
CA HIS A 243 13.18 -14.83 -0.42
C HIS A 243 12.46 -13.99 0.64
N ALA A 244 11.31 -13.39 0.30
CA ALA A 244 10.52 -12.63 1.26
C ALA A 244 10.07 -13.48 2.45
N LEU A 245 9.56 -14.70 2.19
CA LEU A 245 9.13 -15.64 3.23
C LEU A 245 10.30 -16.02 4.15
N THR A 246 11.48 -16.29 3.60
CA THR A 246 12.68 -16.60 4.39
C THR A 246 13.03 -15.47 5.37
N HIS A 247 12.95 -14.22 4.93
CA HIS A 247 13.19 -13.08 5.81
C HIS A 247 12.10 -12.94 6.88
N PHE A 248 10.82 -13.10 6.52
CA PHE A 248 9.73 -13.01 7.49
C PHE A 248 9.79 -14.15 8.52
N GLU A 249 10.13 -15.37 8.11
CA GLU A 249 10.33 -16.53 9.01
C GLU A 249 11.47 -16.25 10.00
N ALA A 250 12.62 -15.76 9.52
CA ALA A 250 13.73 -15.38 10.40
C ALA A 250 13.36 -14.26 11.38
N GLY A 251 12.59 -13.27 10.93
CA GLY A 251 12.08 -12.21 11.80
C GLY A 251 11.11 -12.74 12.86
N LEU A 252 10.21 -13.64 12.49
CA LEU A 252 9.26 -14.28 13.41
C LEU A 252 9.94 -15.23 14.39
N ALA A 253 11.04 -15.87 14.01
CA ALA A 253 11.83 -16.67 14.95
C ALA A 253 12.39 -15.83 16.12
N ALA A 254 12.76 -14.56 15.85
CA ALA A 254 13.22 -13.62 16.87
C ALA A 254 12.07 -12.90 17.59
N ALA A 255 10.94 -12.65 16.93
CA ALA A 255 9.77 -11.96 17.46
C ALA A 255 8.47 -12.67 17.06
N PRO A 256 8.11 -13.81 17.70
CA PRO A 256 6.96 -14.63 17.29
C PRO A 256 5.60 -13.96 17.41
N MET A 257 5.50 -12.87 18.19
CA MET A 257 4.28 -12.12 18.41
C MET A 257 4.27 -10.76 17.71
N ASP A 258 5.18 -10.52 16.76
CA ASP A 258 5.16 -9.28 15.97
C ASP A 258 4.02 -9.33 14.95
N VAL A 259 2.97 -8.54 15.24
CA VAL A 259 1.74 -8.47 14.45
C VAL A 259 2.00 -8.07 12.99
N ARG A 260 2.95 -7.17 12.76
CA ARG A 260 3.32 -6.73 11.42
C ARG A 260 3.96 -7.86 10.62
N LEU A 261 4.93 -8.56 11.22
CA LEU A 261 5.58 -9.71 10.58
C LEU A 261 4.58 -10.85 10.32
N LEU A 262 3.72 -11.18 11.30
CA LEU A 262 2.67 -12.18 11.12
C LEU A 262 1.74 -11.84 9.96
N THR A 263 1.34 -10.56 9.83
CA THR A 263 0.49 -10.09 8.74
C THR A 263 1.21 -10.18 7.39
N LEU A 264 2.45 -9.69 7.28
CA LEU A 264 3.25 -9.73 6.05
C LEU A 264 3.54 -11.17 5.61
N TYR A 265 3.88 -12.03 6.54
CA TYR A 265 4.12 -13.45 6.29
C TYR A 265 2.86 -14.14 5.76
N GLY A 266 1.73 -13.98 6.45
CA GLY A 266 0.45 -14.55 6.03
C GLY A 266 -0.03 -14.02 4.68
N GLU A 267 0.10 -12.71 4.42
CA GLU A 267 -0.23 -12.12 3.12
C GLU A 267 0.64 -12.69 1.99
N THR A 268 1.94 -12.86 2.26
CA THR A 268 2.88 -13.39 1.27
C THR A 268 2.59 -14.86 0.97
N LEU A 269 2.25 -15.65 1.99
CA LEU A 269 1.79 -17.04 1.82
C LEU A 269 0.52 -17.10 0.96
N LEU A 270 -0.45 -16.21 1.18
CA LEU A 270 -1.64 -16.10 0.33
C LEU A 270 -1.28 -15.81 -1.13
N ARG A 271 -0.37 -14.87 -1.37
CA ARG A 271 0.12 -14.52 -2.71
C ARG A 271 0.92 -15.66 -3.35
N ALA A 272 1.51 -16.53 -2.54
CA ALA A 272 2.21 -17.73 -2.99
C ALA A 272 1.29 -18.96 -3.19
N GLY A 273 -0.04 -18.83 -2.94
CA GLY A 273 -0.98 -19.95 -3.02
C GLY A 273 -0.91 -20.94 -1.85
N ARG A 274 -0.09 -20.65 -0.82
CA ARG A 274 0.09 -21.48 0.39
C ARG A 274 -1.00 -21.17 1.43
N TYR A 275 -2.28 -21.35 1.03
CA TYR A 275 -3.44 -20.85 1.78
C TYR A 275 -3.58 -21.45 3.17
N LYS A 276 -3.33 -22.79 3.31
CA LYS A 276 -3.41 -23.47 4.61
C LYS A 276 -2.39 -22.91 5.62
N GLU A 277 -1.19 -22.60 5.14
CA GLU A 277 -0.13 -22.08 5.97
C GLU A 277 -0.36 -20.61 6.34
N ALA A 278 -1.05 -19.85 5.49
CA ALA A 278 -1.38 -18.45 5.74
C ALA A 278 -2.39 -18.25 6.89
N ALA A 279 -3.26 -19.24 7.14
CA ALA A 279 -4.35 -19.11 8.10
C ALA A 279 -3.85 -18.93 9.55
N ALA A 280 -2.85 -19.70 9.98
CA ALA A 280 -2.36 -19.66 11.36
C ALA A 280 -1.71 -18.31 11.74
N PRO A 281 -0.72 -17.77 11.01
CA PRO A 281 -0.13 -16.46 11.35
C PRO A 281 -1.15 -15.32 11.28
N LEU A 282 -2.10 -15.34 10.33
CA LEU A 282 -3.14 -14.32 10.25
C LEU A 282 -4.13 -14.41 11.42
N ALA A 283 -4.51 -15.62 11.86
CA ALA A 283 -5.33 -15.81 13.06
C ALA A 283 -4.62 -15.25 14.29
N GLN A 284 -3.35 -15.59 14.50
CA GLN A 284 -2.54 -15.09 15.61
C GLN A 284 -2.42 -13.55 15.59
N ALA A 285 -2.21 -12.97 14.40
CA ALA A 285 -2.14 -11.50 14.27
C ALA A 285 -3.45 -10.81 14.69
N ILE A 286 -4.63 -11.42 14.39
CA ILE A 286 -5.94 -10.89 14.78
C ILE A 286 -6.20 -11.07 16.28
N GLU A 287 -5.72 -12.14 16.89
CA GLU A 287 -5.81 -12.35 18.34
C GLU A 287 -5.02 -11.28 19.09
N LEU A 288 -3.83 -10.93 18.59
CA LEU A 288 -2.98 -9.89 19.18
C LEU A 288 -3.46 -8.47 18.91
N ALA A 289 -4.05 -8.22 17.74
CA ALA A 289 -4.51 -6.91 17.30
C ALA A 289 -5.87 -7.00 16.57
N PRO A 290 -6.98 -7.18 17.30
CA PRO A 290 -8.30 -7.40 16.72
C PRO A 290 -8.86 -6.19 15.95
N GLU A 291 -8.26 -5.01 16.12
CA GLU A 291 -8.63 -3.78 15.43
C GLU A 291 -8.13 -3.71 13.98
N LEU A 292 -7.21 -4.56 13.57
CA LEU A 292 -6.61 -4.54 12.22
C LEU A 292 -7.56 -5.16 11.17
N GLU A 293 -8.39 -4.32 10.56
CA GLU A 293 -9.39 -4.74 9.59
C GLU A 293 -8.78 -5.44 8.38
N GLN A 294 -7.66 -4.92 7.85
CA GLN A 294 -7.00 -5.51 6.68
C GLN A 294 -6.49 -6.92 6.98
N THR A 295 -5.90 -7.14 8.14
CA THR A 295 -5.42 -8.47 8.59
C THR A 295 -6.57 -9.45 8.71
N ARG A 296 -7.71 -9.01 9.25
CA ARG A 296 -8.93 -9.82 9.34
C ARG A 296 -9.48 -10.19 7.95
N ALA A 297 -9.45 -9.26 7.00
CA ALA A 297 -9.85 -9.54 5.62
C ALA A 297 -8.92 -10.55 4.94
N LEU A 298 -7.61 -10.47 5.19
CA LEU A 298 -6.64 -11.47 4.72
C LEU A 298 -6.91 -12.85 5.33
N TYR A 299 -7.22 -12.91 6.62
CA TYR A 299 -7.59 -14.17 7.28
C TYR A 299 -8.87 -14.77 6.69
N ALA A 300 -9.90 -13.97 6.50
CA ALA A 300 -11.13 -14.42 5.83
C ALA A 300 -10.84 -14.97 4.41
N ARG A 301 -9.91 -14.34 3.68
CA ARG A 301 -9.46 -14.84 2.38
C ARG A 301 -8.77 -16.19 2.50
N ALA A 302 -7.87 -16.38 3.48
CA ALA A 302 -7.23 -17.66 3.73
C ALA A 302 -8.26 -18.77 3.98
N LEU A 303 -9.23 -18.51 4.85
CA LEU A 303 -10.33 -19.41 5.18
C LEU A 303 -11.18 -19.77 3.94
N ARG A 304 -11.44 -18.81 3.06
CA ARG A 304 -12.17 -19.08 1.80
C ARG A 304 -11.42 -20.08 0.91
N TYR A 305 -10.12 -19.89 0.74
CA TYR A 305 -9.30 -20.81 -0.08
C TYR A 305 -9.06 -22.17 0.57
N THR A 306 -9.23 -22.29 1.88
CA THR A 306 -9.22 -23.58 2.60
C THR A 306 -10.60 -24.20 2.73
N LEU A 307 -11.62 -23.61 2.08
CA LEU A 307 -13.01 -24.07 2.07
C LEU A 307 -13.72 -23.97 3.43
N GLU A 308 -13.19 -23.17 4.35
CA GLU A 308 -13.79 -22.90 5.66
C GLU A 308 -14.76 -21.70 5.58
N TYR A 309 -15.78 -21.83 4.73
CA TYR A 309 -16.64 -20.71 4.31
C TYR A 309 -17.42 -20.06 5.47
N ASP A 310 -17.93 -20.85 6.43
CA ASP A 310 -18.65 -20.30 7.59
C ASP A 310 -17.75 -19.40 8.44
N LYS A 311 -16.53 -19.87 8.74
CA LYS A 311 -15.56 -19.06 9.48
C LYS A 311 -15.15 -17.80 8.71
N ALA A 312 -15.01 -17.90 7.38
CA ALA A 312 -14.71 -16.76 6.55
C ALA A 312 -15.86 -15.72 6.61
N ALA A 313 -17.11 -16.17 6.52
CA ALA A 313 -18.28 -15.30 6.64
C ALA A 313 -18.33 -14.59 8.01
N GLU A 314 -18.05 -15.30 9.11
CA GLU A 314 -18.01 -14.71 10.44
C GLU A 314 -16.94 -13.61 10.56
N GLN A 315 -15.72 -13.82 9.99
CA GLN A 315 -14.70 -12.78 10.02
C GLN A 315 -15.12 -11.56 9.22
N MET A 316 -15.78 -11.75 8.07
CA MET A 316 -16.28 -10.64 7.27
C MET A 316 -17.45 -9.90 7.95
N LEU A 317 -18.35 -10.60 8.63
CA LEU A 317 -19.44 -9.97 9.41
C LEU A 317 -18.90 -9.09 10.53
N LYS A 318 -17.82 -9.52 11.24
CA LYS A 318 -17.14 -8.68 12.25
C LYS A 318 -16.59 -7.39 11.65
N LEU A 319 -16.13 -7.40 10.38
CA LEU A 319 -15.71 -6.18 9.69
C LEU A 319 -16.89 -5.26 9.35
N VAL A 320 -18.02 -5.83 8.93
CA VAL A 320 -19.25 -5.08 8.66
C VAL A 320 -19.82 -4.47 9.95
N GLU A 321 -19.79 -5.21 11.05
CA GLU A 321 -20.24 -4.70 12.35
C GLU A 321 -19.39 -3.53 12.83
N LYS A 322 -18.06 -3.64 12.70
CA LYS A 322 -17.11 -2.61 13.12
C LYS A 322 -17.14 -1.37 12.22
N SER A 323 -17.32 -1.56 10.92
CA SER A 323 -17.27 -0.50 9.91
C SER A 323 -18.44 -0.65 8.93
N PRO A 324 -19.67 -0.37 9.38
CA PRO A 324 -20.89 -0.62 8.61
C PRO A 324 -21.00 0.22 7.34
N ASP A 325 -20.32 1.36 7.27
CA ASP A 325 -20.34 2.26 6.10
C ASP A 325 -19.32 1.87 5.02
N LYS A 326 -18.41 0.92 5.32
CA LYS A 326 -17.44 0.45 4.34
C LYS A 326 -18.04 -0.58 3.40
N LEU A 327 -18.51 -0.11 2.25
CA LEU A 327 -19.14 -0.92 1.20
C LEU A 327 -18.29 -2.12 0.77
N ILE A 328 -16.97 -1.99 0.77
CA ILE A 328 -16.05 -3.09 0.43
C ILE A 328 -16.21 -4.28 1.39
N TRP A 329 -16.41 -4.03 2.67
CA TRP A 329 -16.64 -5.10 3.66
C TRP A 329 -18.01 -5.72 3.51
N GLN A 330 -19.06 -4.93 3.27
CA GLN A 330 -20.40 -5.44 3.00
C GLN A 330 -20.37 -6.38 1.77
N ARG A 331 -19.81 -5.93 0.65
CA ARG A 331 -19.72 -6.74 -0.58
C ARG A 331 -18.93 -8.04 -0.36
N SER A 332 -17.82 -7.97 0.37
CA SER A 332 -17.00 -9.15 0.68
C SER A 332 -17.73 -10.13 1.61
N ALA A 333 -18.51 -9.61 2.57
CA ALA A 333 -19.33 -10.42 3.47
C ALA A 333 -20.48 -11.13 2.72
N ILE A 334 -21.15 -10.44 1.80
CA ILE A 334 -22.18 -11.03 0.95
C ILE A 334 -21.61 -12.23 0.18
N GLY A 335 -20.44 -12.07 -0.46
CA GLY A 335 -19.78 -13.17 -1.16
C GLY A 335 -19.42 -14.34 -0.25
N ALA A 336 -18.91 -14.06 0.96
CA ALA A 336 -18.56 -15.09 1.94
C ALA A 336 -19.81 -15.84 2.48
N LEU A 337 -20.89 -15.12 2.78
CA LEU A 337 -22.18 -15.70 3.19
C LEU A 337 -22.78 -16.58 2.10
N SER A 338 -22.73 -16.13 0.84
CA SER A 338 -23.21 -16.90 -0.30
C SER A 338 -22.43 -18.22 -0.45
N GLN A 339 -21.10 -18.18 -0.30
CA GLN A 339 -20.25 -19.38 -0.33
C GLN A 339 -20.53 -20.33 0.84
N ALA A 340 -20.84 -19.79 2.02
CA ALA A 340 -21.25 -20.56 3.20
C ALA A 340 -22.69 -21.14 3.08
N GLY A 341 -23.43 -20.82 2.01
CA GLY A 341 -24.82 -21.24 1.84
C GLY A 341 -25.83 -20.47 2.71
N ARG A 342 -25.40 -19.40 3.39
CA ARG A 342 -26.21 -18.55 4.27
C ARG A 342 -26.99 -17.51 3.46
N LYS A 343 -27.85 -17.99 2.54
CA LYS A 343 -28.52 -17.16 1.51
C LYS A 343 -29.35 -16.02 2.10
N GLN A 344 -30.18 -16.30 3.09
CA GLN A 344 -31.06 -15.27 3.69
C GLN A 344 -30.27 -14.09 4.28
N GLU A 345 -29.14 -14.39 4.92
CA GLU A 345 -28.27 -13.35 5.47
C GLU A 345 -27.54 -12.58 4.35
N ALA A 346 -27.11 -13.28 3.31
CA ALA A 346 -26.50 -12.66 2.14
C ALA A 346 -27.49 -11.71 1.43
N GLU A 347 -28.74 -12.11 1.23
CA GLU A 347 -29.82 -11.30 0.63
C GLU A 347 -30.14 -10.08 1.49
N ALA A 348 -30.29 -10.25 2.79
CA ALA A 348 -30.56 -9.15 3.73
C ALA A 348 -29.42 -8.12 3.70
N LEU A 349 -28.17 -8.59 3.71
CA LEU A 349 -27.00 -7.71 3.65
C LEU A 349 -26.87 -7.03 2.27
N TYR A 350 -27.20 -7.73 1.19
CA TYR A 350 -27.22 -7.18 -0.16
C TYR A 350 -28.25 -6.05 -0.31
N THR A 351 -29.45 -6.25 0.18
CA THR A 351 -30.50 -5.22 0.20
C THR A 351 -30.00 -3.96 0.92
N LYS A 352 -29.36 -4.13 2.09
CA LYS A 352 -28.76 -3.00 2.83
C LYS A 352 -27.63 -2.34 2.04
N TYR A 353 -26.77 -3.11 1.39
CA TYR A 353 -25.66 -2.64 0.56
C TYR A 353 -26.16 -1.76 -0.60
N VAL A 354 -27.17 -2.24 -1.34
CA VAL A 354 -27.79 -1.50 -2.45
C VAL A 354 -28.44 -0.20 -1.93
N ALA A 355 -29.21 -0.27 -0.84
CA ALA A 355 -29.85 0.91 -0.26
C ALA A 355 -28.82 1.97 0.17
N THR A 356 -27.71 1.55 0.80
CA THR A 356 -26.64 2.45 1.22
C THR A 356 -25.99 3.14 0.02
N ARG A 357 -25.69 2.40 -1.07
CA ARG A 357 -25.12 2.97 -2.30
C ARG A 357 -26.09 3.90 -3.00
N SER A 358 -27.34 3.46 -3.17
CA SER A 358 -28.39 4.24 -3.84
C SER A 358 -28.60 5.60 -3.15
N ALA A 359 -28.50 5.66 -1.81
CA ALA A 359 -28.63 6.89 -1.06
C ALA A 359 -27.51 7.92 -1.35
N HIS A 360 -26.34 7.48 -1.82
CA HIS A 360 -25.21 8.34 -2.17
C HIS A 360 -25.21 8.77 -3.64
N LEU A 361 -26.03 8.16 -4.48
CA LEU A 361 -26.13 8.52 -5.88
C LEU A 361 -27.07 9.74 -6.05
N PRO A 362 -26.75 10.65 -6.96
CA PRO A 362 -27.66 11.72 -7.38
C PRO A 362 -29.00 11.18 -7.90
N LYS A 363 -30.01 12.05 -7.99
CA LYS A 363 -31.35 11.63 -8.43
C LYS A 363 -31.40 11.28 -9.91
N THR A 364 -30.63 11.97 -10.74
CA THR A 364 -30.58 11.74 -12.20
C THR A 364 -29.19 11.25 -12.59
N PHE A 365 -29.10 10.49 -13.68
CA PHE A 365 -27.82 10.04 -14.22
C PHE A 365 -26.99 11.23 -14.72
N GLN A 366 -27.63 12.26 -15.26
CA GLN A 366 -26.98 13.48 -15.73
C GLN A 366 -26.29 14.23 -14.58
N ASP A 367 -26.96 14.36 -13.41
CA ASP A 367 -26.34 14.96 -12.22
C ASP A 367 -25.15 14.11 -11.72
N ALA A 368 -25.29 12.79 -11.80
CA ALA A 368 -24.21 11.88 -11.43
C ALA A 368 -22.99 12.03 -12.35
N MET A 369 -23.19 12.16 -13.64
CA MET A 369 -22.16 12.46 -14.63
C MET A 369 -21.47 13.80 -14.33
N ALA A 370 -22.24 14.86 -14.11
CA ALA A 370 -21.70 16.19 -13.82
C ALA A 370 -20.86 16.19 -12.52
N GLN A 371 -21.30 15.52 -11.48
CA GLN A 371 -20.52 15.37 -10.23
C GLN A 371 -19.26 14.52 -10.43
N MET A 372 -19.33 13.47 -11.22
CA MET A 372 -18.17 12.64 -11.57
C MET A 372 -17.11 13.48 -12.29
N GLU A 373 -17.50 14.27 -13.28
CA GLU A 373 -16.58 15.11 -14.06
C GLU A 373 -15.83 16.13 -13.19
N GLN A 374 -16.48 16.72 -12.19
CA GLN A 374 -15.83 17.63 -11.23
C GLN A 374 -14.77 16.92 -10.37
N ARG A 375 -14.85 15.61 -10.22
CA ARG A 375 -14.01 14.79 -9.34
C ARG A 375 -12.99 13.93 -10.09
N LEU A 376 -12.76 14.14 -11.38
CA LEU A 376 -11.82 13.32 -12.18
C LEU A 376 -10.41 13.28 -11.58
N HIS A 377 -9.95 14.39 -10.98
CA HIS A 377 -8.65 14.48 -10.32
C HIS A 377 -8.53 13.59 -9.08
N MET A 378 -9.66 13.16 -8.49
CA MET A 378 -9.72 12.30 -7.31
C MET A 378 -9.76 10.80 -7.68
N ALA A 379 -9.78 10.44 -8.96
CA ALA A 379 -9.80 9.04 -9.39
C ALA A 379 -8.61 8.28 -8.78
N PRO A 380 -8.83 7.17 -8.05
CA PRO A 380 -7.77 6.43 -7.35
C PRO A 380 -6.95 5.54 -8.29
N ILE A 381 -6.33 6.16 -9.30
CA ILE A 381 -5.54 5.47 -10.31
C ILE A 381 -4.06 5.62 -9.95
N PRO A 382 -3.32 4.52 -9.72
CA PRO A 382 -1.87 4.56 -9.54
C PRO A 382 -1.17 5.20 -10.74
N GLN A 383 -0.24 6.13 -10.49
CA GLN A 383 0.46 6.87 -11.54
C GLN A 383 1.20 5.93 -12.51
N ALA A 384 1.79 4.85 -11.99
CA ALA A 384 2.46 3.85 -12.82
C ALA A 384 1.57 3.29 -13.94
N ARG A 385 0.27 3.12 -13.70
CA ARG A 385 -0.67 2.64 -14.74
C ARG A 385 -0.89 3.68 -15.83
N LEU A 386 -0.99 4.94 -15.44
CA LEU A 386 -1.08 6.05 -16.40
C LEU A 386 0.19 6.18 -17.23
N ASP A 387 1.35 6.05 -16.59
CA ASP A 387 2.66 6.15 -17.25
C ASP A 387 2.89 5.00 -18.22
N TRP A 388 2.55 3.78 -17.81
CA TRP A 388 2.66 2.61 -18.69
C TRP A 388 1.70 2.73 -19.87
N ALA A 389 0.42 3.03 -19.65
CA ALA A 389 -0.54 3.20 -20.74
C ALA A 389 -0.16 4.36 -21.67
N TRP A 390 0.36 5.45 -21.12
CA TRP A 390 0.89 6.55 -21.91
C TRP A 390 2.03 6.12 -22.83
N SER A 391 2.90 5.22 -22.38
CA SER A 391 4.00 4.70 -23.21
C SER A 391 3.51 3.87 -24.41
N LEU A 392 2.30 3.31 -24.33
CA LEU A 392 1.71 2.46 -25.36
C LEU A 392 0.83 3.20 -26.36
N ARG A 393 0.54 4.50 -26.13
CA ARG A 393 -0.39 5.27 -26.96
C ARG A 393 0.02 5.31 -28.43
N GLY A 394 -0.97 5.22 -29.31
CA GLY A 394 -0.74 5.33 -30.75
C GLY A 394 -0.56 6.77 -31.24
N ASP A 395 -1.11 7.78 -30.56
CA ASP A 395 -0.97 9.19 -30.88
C ASP A 395 0.27 9.79 -30.22
N ALA A 396 1.33 9.97 -31.00
CA ALA A 396 2.59 10.56 -30.53
C ALA A 396 2.48 12.05 -30.19
N ASN A 397 1.47 12.77 -30.72
CA ASN A 397 1.28 14.20 -30.54
C ASN A 397 0.28 14.54 -29.44
N ALA A 398 -0.26 13.55 -28.72
CA ALA A 398 -1.23 13.76 -27.66
C ALA A 398 -0.66 14.69 -26.57
N ASP A 399 -1.47 15.63 -26.07
CA ASP A 399 -1.17 16.37 -24.85
C ASP A 399 -1.36 15.46 -23.64
N ARG A 400 -0.34 15.41 -22.77
CA ARG A 400 -0.34 14.52 -21.62
C ARG A 400 -1.47 14.82 -20.63
N ALA A 401 -1.76 16.09 -20.37
CA ALA A 401 -2.77 16.50 -19.39
C ALA A 401 -4.18 16.16 -19.88
N ASP A 402 -4.47 16.45 -21.15
CA ASP A 402 -5.76 16.08 -21.77
C ASP A 402 -5.92 14.57 -21.85
N TRP A 403 -4.87 13.85 -22.23
CA TRP A 403 -4.87 12.40 -22.28
C TRP A 403 -5.19 11.77 -20.90
N GLU A 404 -4.51 12.22 -19.83
CA GLU A 404 -4.79 11.73 -18.47
C GLU A 404 -6.21 12.08 -18.00
N ARG A 405 -6.70 13.27 -18.31
CA ARG A 405 -8.07 13.69 -17.98
C ARG A 405 -9.08 12.73 -18.63
N ARG A 406 -8.92 12.42 -19.92
CA ARG A 406 -9.78 11.49 -20.65
C ARG A 406 -9.66 10.05 -20.14
N ALA A 407 -8.46 9.59 -19.79
CA ALA A 407 -8.25 8.27 -19.19
C ALA A 407 -8.94 8.15 -17.82
N ARG A 408 -8.87 9.20 -17.00
CA ARG A 408 -9.57 9.25 -15.71
C ARG A 408 -11.09 9.26 -15.89
N TRP A 409 -11.57 10.00 -16.89
CA TRP A 409 -13.00 10.01 -17.24
C TRP A 409 -13.50 8.61 -17.61
N GLY A 410 -12.81 7.92 -18.51
CA GLY A 410 -13.18 6.55 -18.92
C GLY A 410 -13.18 5.55 -17.76
N HIS A 411 -12.23 5.67 -16.83
CA HIS A 411 -12.20 4.88 -15.61
C HIS A 411 -13.42 5.14 -14.72
N MET A 412 -13.75 6.40 -14.49
CA MET A 412 -14.82 6.77 -13.56
C MET A 412 -16.21 6.52 -14.12
N ILE A 413 -16.42 6.74 -15.42
CA ILE A 413 -17.73 6.53 -16.05
C ILE A 413 -18.12 5.04 -16.04
N ASP A 414 -17.17 4.11 -16.22
CA ASP A 414 -17.45 2.69 -16.14
C ASP A 414 -17.90 2.27 -14.73
N HIS A 415 -17.29 2.84 -13.70
CA HIS A 415 -17.71 2.61 -12.31
C HIS A 415 -19.07 3.25 -12.01
N LEU A 416 -19.35 4.44 -12.51
CA LEU A 416 -20.64 5.10 -12.35
C LEU A 416 -21.77 4.28 -13.04
N LEU A 417 -21.53 3.79 -14.25
CA LEU A 417 -22.46 2.91 -14.94
C LEU A 417 -22.78 1.67 -14.12
N PHE A 418 -21.77 1.01 -13.58
CA PHE A 418 -21.98 -0.15 -12.72
C PHE A 418 -22.81 0.20 -11.48
N ASP A 419 -22.47 1.29 -10.80
CA ASP A 419 -23.20 1.73 -9.62
C ASP A 419 -24.66 2.08 -9.94
N TRP A 420 -24.89 2.74 -11.09
CA TRP A 420 -26.22 3.11 -11.53
C TRP A 420 -27.08 1.89 -11.84
N LEU A 421 -26.55 0.97 -12.63
CA LEU A 421 -27.24 -0.26 -13.03
C LEU A 421 -27.60 -1.15 -11.84
N GLU A 422 -26.71 -1.23 -10.84
CA GLU A 422 -26.95 -2.07 -9.65
C GLU A 422 -27.91 -1.42 -8.65
N CYS A 423 -27.97 -0.08 -8.60
CA CYS A 423 -28.71 0.65 -7.56
C CYS A 423 -29.93 1.41 -8.06
N ARG A 424 -30.11 1.55 -9.38
CA ARG A 424 -31.20 2.31 -10.02
C ARG A 424 -31.87 1.49 -11.13
N GLU A 425 -32.23 0.25 -10.81
CA GLU A 425 -32.78 -0.71 -11.78
C GLU A 425 -34.03 -0.18 -12.52
N ASP A 426 -34.82 0.65 -11.84
CA ASP A 426 -36.07 1.25 -12.43
C ASP A 426 -35.79 2.54 -13.24
N ASP A 427 -34.51 3.03 -13.27
CA ASP A 427 -34.15 4.33 -13.87
C ASP A 427 -32.87 4.21 -14.72
N VAL A 428 -32.84 3.21 -15.58
CA VAL A 428 -31.69 2.92 -16.46
C VAL A 428 -31.76 3.63 -17.82
N GLU A 429 -32.91 4.18 -18.19
CA GLU A 429 -33.14 4.75 -19.54
C GLU A 429 -32.16 5.86 -19.89
N GLU A 430 -31.83 6.76 -18.93
CA GLU A 430 -30.85 7.82 -19.15
C GLU A 430 -29.45 7.25 -19.40
N ALA A 431 -29.05 6.22 -18.65
CA ALA A 431 -27.75 5.55 -18.84
C ALA A 431 -27.69 4.80 -20.18
N MET A 432 -28.82 4.28 -20.63
CA MET A 432 -28.94 3.57 -21.94
C MET A 432 -28.73 4.50 -23.12
N GLN A 433 -28.97 5.81 -23.01
CA GLN A 433 -28.70 6.79 -24.07
C GLN A 433 -27.20 6.89 -24.42
N LEU A 434 -26.31 6.40 -23.56
CA LEU A 434 -24.89 6.30 -23.86
C LEU A 434 -24.57 5.17 -24.85
N LEU A 435 -25.50 4.23 -25.07
CA LEU A 435 -25.30 3.16 -26.05
C LEU A 435 -25.49 3.72 -27.44
N GLY A 436 -24.50 3.49 -28.30
CA GLY A 436 -24.55 3.86 -29.71
C GLY A 436 -25.32 2.83 -30.56
N GLU A 437 -24.99 2.74 -31.85
CA GLU A 437 -25.57 1.77 -32.75
C GLU A 437 -25.34 0.32 -32.32
N LEU A 438 -26.38 -0.34 -31.83
CA LEU A 438 -26.34 -1.74 -31.38
C LEU A 438 -26.41 -2.76 -32.54
N ASP A 439 -26.98 -2.40 -33.68
CA ASP A 439 -27.21 -3.27 -34.84
C ASP A 439 -25.96 -4.01 -35.36
N THR A 440 -24.77 -3.41 -35.14
CA THR A 440 -23.51 -4.05 -35.51
C THR A 440 -23.30 -5.34 -34.72
N GLY A 441 -23.67 -5.37 -33.44
CA GLY A 441 -23.61 -6.57 -32.60
C GLY A 441 -24.54 -7.66 -33.08
N GLU A 442 -25.80 -7.32 -33.38
CA GLU A 442 -26.78 -8.28 -33.89
C GLU A 442 -26.33 -8.91 -35.21
N ARG A 443 -25.92 -8.09 -36.18
CA ARG A 443 -25.40 -8.55 -37.48
C ARG A 443 -24.19 -9.45 -37.36
N PHE A 444 -23.35 -9.24 -36.36
CA PHE A 444 -22.16 -10.04 -36.12
C PHE A 444 -22.49 -11.40 -35.49
N PHE A 445 -23.35 -11.42 -34.46
CA PHE A 445 -23.62 -12.64 -33.69
C PHE A 445 -24.67 -13.53 -34.37
N ALA A 446 -25.63 -12.98 -35.10
CA ALA A 446 -26.70 -13.76 -35.73
C ALA A 446 -26.20 -14.96 -36.57
N PRO A 447 -25.25 -14.82 -37.50
CA PRO A 447 -24.76 -15.95 -38.29
C PRO A 447 -23.97 -16.98 -37.43
N LEU A 448 -23.32 -16.56 -36.36
CA LEU A 448 -22.58 -17.45 -35.47
C LEU A 448 -23.51 -18.31 -34.63
N LEU A 449 -24.65 -17.75 -34.19
CA LEU A 449 -25.65 -18.43 -33.38
C LEU A 449 -26.59 -19.31 -34.22
N ALA A 450 -26.71 -19.03 -35.51
CA ALA A 450 -27.52 -19.84 -36.44
C ALA A 450 -27.09 -21.32 -36.54
N ALA A 451 -25.84 -21.62 -36.14
CA ALA A 451 -25.33 -22.99 -36.05
C ALA A 451 -25.92 -23.81 -34.88
N GLY A 452 -26.78 -23.20 -34.03
CA GLY A 452 -27.46 -23.85 -32.91
C GLY A 452 -26.59 -24.11 -31.68
N LYS A 453 -25.30 -23.75 -31.74
CA LYS A 453 -24.37 -23.73 -30.57
C LYS A 453 -24.02 -22.29 -30.23
N GLY A 454 -23.60 -22.08 -28.96
CA GLY A 454 -23.18 -20.78 -28.51
C GLY A 454 -21.78 -20.38 -29.01
N VAL A 455 -21.34 -19.23 -28.58
CA VAL A 455 -20.06 -18.59 -28.94
C VAL A 455 -19.29 -18.26 -27.69
N VAL A 456 -17.99 -18.49 -27.70
CA VAL A 456 -17.09 -18.02 -26.64
C VAL A 456 -16.64 -16.59 -26.93
N VAL A 457 -16.97 -15.65 -26.06
CA VAL A 457 -16.58 -14.24 -26.17
C VAL A 457 -15.48 -13.95 -25.16
N ALA A 458 -14.31 -13.63 -25.68
CA ALA A 458 -13.14 -13.20 -24.93
C ALA A 458 -13.11 -11.68 -24.81
N THR A 459 -13.40 -11.18 -23.63
CA THR A 459 -13.30 -9.75 -23.31
C THR A 459 -12.09 -9.44 -22.45
N ALA A 460 -11.87 -8.16 -22.14
CA ALA A 460 -10.81 -7.68 -21.28
C ALA A 460 -11.32 -6.59 -20.34
N HIS A 461 -10.52 -6.25 -19.31
CA HIS A 461 -10.81 -5.12 -18.42
C HIS A 461 -10.42 -3.79 -19.10
N VAL A 462 -11.11 -3.46 -20.17
CA VAL A 462 -10.92 -2.27 -20.99
C VAL A 462 -12.27 -1.68 -21.39
N GLY A 463 -12.30 -0.40 -21.72
CA GLY A 463 -13.48 0.33 -22.12
C GLY A 463 -14.62 0.32 -21.09
N PRO A 464 -15.83 0.71 -21.50
CA PRO A 464 -17.02 0.68 -20.67
C PRO A 464 -17.58 -0.75 -20.57
N MET A 465 -16.94 -1.58 -19.78
CA MET A 465 -17.21 -3.03 -19.70
C MET A 465 -18.65 -3.34 -19.29
N TYR A 466 -19.22 -2.54 -18.39
CA TYR A 466 -20.60 -2.73 -17.92
C TYR A 466 -21.65 -2.33 -18.96
N ALA A 467 -21.37 -1.32 -19.78
CA ALA A 467 -22.22 -0.98 -20.93
C ALA A 467 -22.25 -2.10 -21.98
N GLY A 468 -21.15 -2.83 -22.13
CA GLY A 468 -21.08 -4.00 -23.02
C GLY A 468 -21.99 -5.15 -22.59
N LEU A 469 -22.22 -5.33 -21.28
CA LEU A 469 -23.19 -6.29 -20.73
C LEU A 469 -24.62 -5.94 -21.16
N MET A 470 -24.98 -4.67 -20.93
CA MET A 470 -26.33 -4.16 -21.26
C MET A 470 -26.65 -4.29 -22.73
N ALA A 471 -25.67 -4.03 -23.57
CA ALA A 471 -25.88 -4.04 -25.01
C ALA A 471 -26.31 -5.41 -25.55
N LEU A 472 -25.71 -6.49 -25.11
CA LEU A 472 -26.11 -7.84 -25.53
C LEU A 472 -27.52 -8.19 -25.04
N GLU A 473 -27.91 -7.74 -23.85
CA GLU A 473 -29.24 -7.94 -23.30
C GLU A 473 -30.30 -7.15 -24.10
N LEU A 474 -30.02 -5.88 -24.40
CA LEU A 474 -30.92 -5.03 -25.21
C LEU A 474 -31.11 -5.54 -26.64
N LEU A 475 -30.07 -6.14 -27.22
CA LEU A 475 -30.17 -6.81 -28.54
C LEU A 475 -30.92 -8.14 -28.49
N GLY A 476 -31.38 -8.58 -27.30
CA GLY A 476 -32.00 -9.90 -27.15
C GLY A 476 -31.05 -11.07 -27.44
N ILE A 477 -29.76 -10.84 -27.45
CA ILE A 477 -28.76 -11.88 -27.67
C ILE A 477 -28.62 -12.72 -26.40
N PRO A 478 -28.93 -14.02 -26.43
CA PRO A 478 -28.86 -14.86 -25.23
C PRO A 478 -27.42 -14.94 -24.74
N SER A 479 -27.10 -14.27 -23.64
CA SER A 479 -25.76 -14.19 -23.11
C SER A 479 -25.62 -14.75 -21.68
N ARG A 480 -24.43 -15.18 -21.32
CA ARG A 480 -24.02 -15.51 -19.96
C ARG A 480 -22.65 -14.90 -19.70
N TRP A 481 -22.49 -14.30 -18.54
CA TRP A 481 -21.26 -13.64 -18.17
C TRP A 481 -20.61 -14.33 -16.99
N LEU A 482 -19.33 -14.66 -17.13
CA LEU A 482 -18.52 -15.15 -16.02
C LEU A 482 -18.04 -13.97 -15.18
N ALA A 483 -18.50 -13.85 -13.94
CA ALA A 483 -18.19 -12.72 -13.07
C ALA A 483 -17.95 -13.14 -11.62
N THR A 484 -17.19 -12.32 -10.89
CA THR A 484 -16.96 -12.50 -9.44
C THR A 484 -18.04 -11.77 -8.63
N ALA A 485 -19.28 -11.79 -9.08
CA ALA A 485 -20.44 -11.27 -8.35
C ALA A 485 -21.22 -12.42 -7.71
N PRO A 486 -21.69 -12.29 -6.45
CA PRO A 486 -22.48 -13.33 -5.80
C PRO A 486 -23.86 -13.49 -6.46
N THR A 487 -24.41 -14.72 -6.48
CA THR A 487 -25.70 -15.02 -7.12
C THR A 487 -26.90 -14.36 -6.42
N VAL A 488 -26.74 -13.86 -5.21
CA VAL A 488 -27.79 -13.08 -4.50
C VAL A 488 -27.96 -11.66 -5.03
N ALA A 489 -27.09 -11.21 -5.94
CA ALA A 489 -27.23 -9.92 -6.61
C ALA A 489 -28.53 -9.94 -7.44
N GLN A 490 -29.54 -9.22 -7.00
CA GLN A 490 -30.87 -9.17 -7.60
C GLN A 490 -30.96 -8.10 -8.70
N SER A 491 -29.91 -7.87 -9.45
CA SER A 491 -29.93 -6.96 -10.59
C SER A 491 -30.54 -7.64 -11.81
N SER A 492 -31.06 -6.87 -12.78
CA SER A 492 -31.64 -7.37 -14.02
C SER A 492 -30.75 -8.34 -14.79
N TYR A 493 -29.42 -8.20 -14.63
CA TYR A 493 -28.43 -9.10 -15.23
C TYR A 493 -28.01 -10.28 -14.32
N ALA A 494 -28.54 -10.43 -13.10
CA ALA A 494 -28.18 -11.53 -12.20
C ALA A 494 -28.49 -12.91 -12.82
N THR A 495 -29.56 -13.01 -13.59
CA THR A 495 -29.92 -14.24 -14.33
C THR A 495 -28.94 -14.57 -15.45
N ALA A 496 -28.20 -13.59 -15.96
CA ALA A 496 -27.20 -13.76 -17.00
C ALA A 496 -25.80 -14.15 -16.44
N LEU A 497 -25.59 -14.08 -15.12
CA LEU A 497 -24.29 -14.33 -14.50
C LEU A 497 -24.04 -15.82 -14.24
N ILE A 498 -22.79 -16.25 -14.48
CA ILE A 498 -22.20 -17.46 -13.92
C ILE A 498 -21.20 -16.98 -12.86
N SER A 499 -21.53 -17.18 -11.58
CA SER A 499 -20.76 -16.64 -10.48
C SER A 499 -19.53 -17.48 -10.17
N THR A 500 -18.36 -16.83 -10.07
CA THR A 500 -17.14 -17.42 -9.50
C THR A 500 -17.00 -17.09 -8.02
N ALA A 501 -17.90 -16.30 -7.45
CA ALA A 501 -17.84 -15.90 -6.05
C ALA A 501 -18.38 -16.99 -5.11
N ASP A 502 -19.40 -17.73 -5.54
CA ASP A 502 -20.15 -18.69 -4.74
C ASP A 502 -20.30 -20.08 -5.37
N GLN A 503 -19.61 -20.35 -6.48
CA GLN A 503 -19.57 -21.65 -7.14
C GLN A 503 -18.14 -22.22 -7.17
N THR A 504 -18.05 -23.55 -7.11
CA THR A 504 -16.76 -24.24 -7.31
C THR A 504 -16.36 -24.19 -8.79
N GLU A 505 -15.06 -24.33 -9.09
CA GLU A 505 -14.54 -24.37 -10.46
C GLU A 505 -15.27 -25.41 -11.34
N ALA A 506 -15.55 -26.59 -10.79
CA ALA A 506 -16.28 -27.64 -11.48
C ALA A 506 -17.74 -27.24 -11.81
N GLN A 507 -18.42 -26.54 -10.90
CA GLN A 507 -19.77 -26.02 -11.12
C GLN A 507 -19.76 -24.94 -12.19
N VAL A 508 -18.80 -24.02 -12.12
CA VAL A 508 -18.60 -22.96 -13.13
C VAL A 508 -18.34 -23.58 -14.50
N ALA A 509 -17.38 -24.50 -14.63
CA ALA A 509 -17.09 -25.16 -15.90
C ALA A 509 -18.33 -25.87 -16.50
N LYS A 510 -19.09 -26.57 -15.65
CA LYS A 510 -20.34 -27.23 -16.08
C LYS A 510 -21.41 -26.23 -16.52
N ALA A 511 -21.52 -25.08 -15.86
CA ALA A 511 -22.46 -24.00 -16.22
C ALA A 511 -22.07 -23.37 -17.55
N CYS A 512 -20.77 -23.10 -17.78
CA CYS A 512 -20.26 -22.58 -19.05
C CYS A 512 -20.52 -23.53 -20.23
N MET A 513 -20.23 -24.82 -20.07
CA MET A 513 -20.50 -25.82 -21.10
C MET A 513 -22.00 -25.94 -21.42
N ARG A 514 -22.85 -25.89 -20.39
CA ARG A 514 -24.33 -25.88 -20.60
C ARG A 514 -24.77 -24.64 -21.37
N ALA A 515 -24.28 -23.46 -21.01
CA ALA A 515 -24.59 -22.21 -21.70
C ALA A 515 -24.26 -22.31 -23.21
N ILE A 516 -23.08 -22.78 -23.57
CA ILE A 516 -22.65 -22.96 -24.95
C ILE A 516 -23.55 -23.98 -25.67
N ASN A 517 -23.85 -25.13 -25.07
CA ASN A 517 -24.72 -26.13 -25.66
C ASN A 517 -26.17 -25.65 -25.85
N SER A 518 -26.61 -24.68 -25.07
CA SER A 518 -27.94 -24.06 -25.16
C SER A 518 -27.95 -22.83 -26.08
N GLY A 519 -26.89 -22.58 -26.87
CA GLY A 519 -26.88 -21.50 -27.85
C GLY A 519 -26.53 -20.11 -27.26
N PHE A 520 -26.02 -20.03 -26.03
CA PHE A 520 -25.70 -18.75 -25.42
C PHE A 520 -24.31 -18.21 -25.84
N VAL A 521 -24.23 -16.91 -25.95
CA VAL A 521 -22.97 -16.19 -26.00
C VAL A 521 -22.37 -16.20 -24.58
N LEU A 522 -21.22 -16.83 -24.41
CA LEU A 522 -20.52 -16.92 -23.11
C LEU A 522 -19.36 -15.93 -23.05
N CYS A 523 -19.50 -14.90 -22.23
CA CYS A 523 -18.55 -13.82 -22.08
C CYS A 523 -17.62 -14.04 -20.87
N LEU A 524 -16.30 -13.97 -21.13
CA LEU A 524 -15.27 -14.16 -20.13
C LEU A 524 -14.17 -13.10 -20.29
N ALA A 525 -13.78 -12.45 -19.19
CA ALA A 525 -12.57 -11.62 -19.18
C ALA A 525 -11.33 -12.53 -19.10
N ILE A 526 -10.46 -12.41 -20.07
CA ILE A 526 -9.29 -13.28 -20.23
C ILE A 526 -8.07 -12.72 -19.54
N ASP A 527 -7.92 -11.40 -19.56
CA ASP A 527 -6.79 -10.67 -19.02
C ASP A 527 -6.74 -10.68 -17.48
N GLY A 528 -5.57 -10.87 -16.90
CA GLY A 528 -5.32 -10.71 -15.47
C GLY A 528 -6.06 -11.71 -14.57
N ALA A 529 -5.97 -13.01 -14.85
CA ALA A 529 -6.54 -14.05 -14.01
C ALA A 529 -6.09 -13.90 -12.54
N ALA A 530 -7.04 -14.02 -11.60
CA ALA A 530 -6.79 -13.85 -10.17
C ALA A 530 -6.12 -15.09 -9.52
N ASN A 531 -6.17 -16.24 -10.18
CA ASN A 531 -5.55 -17.46 -9.68
C ASN A 531 -4.02 -17.33 -9.75
N PRO A 532 -3.28 -17.51 -8.65
CA PRO A 532 -1.81 -17.49 -8.62
C PRO A 532 -1.15 -18.51 -9.57
N ALA A 533 -1.82 -19.65 -9.81
CA ALA A 533 -1.37 -20.70 -10.71
C ALA A 533 -1.76 -20.46 -12.18
N ALA A 534 -2.41 -19.33 -12.50
CA ALA A 534 -2.76 -19.01 -13.87
C ALA A 534 -1.51 -18.84 -14.75
N PRO A 535 -1.58 -19.24 -16.02
CA PRO A 535 -0.49 -19.05 -16.95
C PRO A 535 -0.14 -17.57 -17.10
N ARG A 536 1.14 -17.30 -17.42
CA ARG A 536 1.69 -15.96 -17.55
C ARG A 536 2.21 -15.72 -18.96
N THR A 537 2.21 -14.46 -19.35
CA THR A 537 2.81 -14.00 -20.61
C THR A 537 3.34 -12.60 -20.44
N THR A 538 4.31 -12.23 -21.28
CA THR A 538 4.77 -10.85 -21.37
C THR A 538 3.85 -10.06 -22.29
N PHE A 539 3.26 -8.99 -21.76
CA PHE A 539 2.44 -8.06 -22.52
C PHE A 539 2.99 -6.64 -22.34
N GLU A 540 3.54 -6.06 -23.40
CA GLU A 540 4.12 -4.71 -23.44
C GLU A 540 5.06 -4.42 -22.24
N GLY A 541 6.00 -5.33 -22.00
CA GLY A 541 7.00 -5.23 -20.95
C GLY A 541 6.52 -5.59 -19.54
N GLN A 542 5.23 -5.90 -19.36
CA GLN A 542 4.68 -6.36 -18.07
C GLN A 542 4.44 -7.87 -18.10
N GLU A 543 4.78 -8.56 -17.00
CA GLU A 543 4.41 -9.96 -16.83
C GLU A 543 2.97 -10.04 -16.31
N VAL A 544 2.04 -10.49 -17.15
CA VAL A 544 0.62 -10.56 -16.84
C VAL A 544 0.13 -12.00 -16.74
N THR A 545 -0.82 -12.26 -15.84
CA THR A 545 -1.57 -13.53 -15.81
C THR A 545 -2.73 -13.47 -16.80
N TYR A 546 -3.13 -14.61 -17.33
CA TYR A 546 -4.32 -14.71 -18.17
C TYR A 546 -5.06 -16.03 -17.93
N SER A 547 -6.33 -16.09 -18.38
CA SER A 547 -7.12 -17.30 -18.30
C SER A 547 -7.06 -18.07 -19.63
N SER A 548 -6.53 -19.29 -19.61
CA SER A 548 -6.57 -20.21 -20.76
C SER A 548 -7.91 -20.94 -20.89
N PHE A 549 -8.84 -20.73 -19.95
CA PHE A 549 -10.11 -21.46 -19.91
C PHE A 549 -10.96 -21.24 -21.16
N ALA A 550 -11.00 -20.01 -21.70
CA ALA A 550 -11.78 -19.69 -22.89
C ALA A 550 -11.31 -20.42 -24.15
N SER A 551 -9.99 -20.46 -24.39
CA SER A 551 -9.41 -21.19 -25.54
C SER A 551 -9.65 -22.69 -25.44
N HIS A 552 -9.40 -23.29 -24.27
CA HIS A 552 -9.66 -24.70 -24.04
C HIS A 552 -11.16 -25.06 -24.18
N LEU A 553 -12.04 -24.16 -23.72
CA LEU A 553 -13.47 -24.35 -23.85
C LEU A 553 -13.92 -24.28 -25.31
N ALA A 554 -13.46 -23.27 -26.07
CA ALA A 554 -13.75 -23.14 -27.50
C ALA A 554 -13.26 -24.36 -28.30
N HIS A 555 -12.03 -24.83 -28.04
CA HIS A 555 -11.47 -26.03 -28.64
C HIS A 555 -12.30 -27.27 -28.32
N ARG A 556 -12.56 -27.53 -27.03
CA ARG A 556 -13.30 -28.71 -26.55
C ARG A 556 -14.75 -28.79 -27.09
N MET A 557 -15.40 -27.62 -27.17
CA MET A 557 -16.79 -27.54 -27.62
C MET A 557 -16.93 -27.45 -29.14
N GLY A 558 -15.84 -27.19 -29.87
CA GLY A 558 -15.84 -27.00 -31.31
C GLY A 558 -16.69 -25.80 -31.72
N VAL A 559 -16.57 -24.68 -30.99
CA VAL A 559 -17.36 -23.46 -31.23
C VAL A 559 -16.47 -22.28 -31.58
N PRO A 560 -17.02 -21.29 -32.35
CA PRO A 560 -16.26 -20.07 -32.63
C PRO A 560 -15.97 -19.28 -31.39
N SER A 561 -14.88 -18.48 -31.44
CA SER A 561 -14.51 -17.53 -30.41
C SER A 561 -14.27 -16.14 -30.98
N VAL A 562 -14.63 -15.12 -30.19
CA VAL A 562 -14.66 -13.72 -30.61
C VAL A 562 -13.94 -12.87 -29.59
N PHE A 563 -13.09 -11.97 -30.02
CA PHE A 563 -12.63 -10.83 -29.22
C PHE A 563 -13.74 -9.78 -29.19
N TYR A 564 -14.10 -9.33 -28.00
CA TYR A 564 -15.12 -8.32 -27.78
C TYR A 564 -14.62 -7.28 -26.79
N ALA A 565 -14.56 -6.03 -27.21
CA ALA A 565 -14.20 -4.92 -26.34
C ALA A 565 -15.13 -3.74 -26.61
N PRO A 566 -15.96 -3.33 -25.62
CA PRO A 566 -16.72 -2.09 -25.72
C PRO A 566 -15.76 -0.89 -25.67
N ARG A 567 -16.09 0.16 -26.41
CA ARG A 567 -15.29 1.37 -26.52
C ARG A 567 -16.15 2.61 -26.65
N TRP A 568 -15.61 3.73 -26.19
CA TRP A 568 -16.19 5.05 -26.42
C TRP A 568 -15.81 5.56 -27.80
N GLU A 569 -16.78 6.04 -28.54
CA GLU A 569 -16.61 6.73 -29.81
C GLU A 569 -17.64 7.84 -29.92
N ASN A 570 -17.19 9.11 -30.08
CA ASN A 570 -18.07 10.28 -30.16
C ASN A 570 -19.09 10.40 -29.00
N GLY A 571 -18.67 10.03 -27.77
CA GLY A 571 -19.54 10.10 -26.58
C GLY A 571 -20.54 8.96 -26.44
N GLN A 572 -20.52 7.99 -27.35
CA GLN A 572 -21.37 6.80 -27.30
C GLN A 572 -20.53 5.52 -27.21
N VAL A 573 -21.13 4.47 -26.66
CA VAL A 573 -20.50 3.16 -26.57
C VAL A 573 -20.71 2.40 -27.88
N THR A 574 -19.63 1.96 -28.48
CA THR A 574 -19.57 1.06 -29.62
C THR A 574 -18.74 -0.20 -29.29
N TYR A 575 -18.52 -1.07 -30.26
CA TYR A 575 -17.86 -2.35 -30.01
C TYR A 575 -16.76 -2.65 -31.01
N THR A 576 -15.64 -3.17 -30.50
CA THR A 576 -14.66 -3.89 -31.31
C THR A 576 -15.02 -5.37 -31.28
N LEU A 577 -15.35 -5.93 -32.44
CA LEU A 577 -15.67 -7.33 -32.64
C LEU A 577 -14.71 -7.93 -33.67
N ALA A 578 -14.03 -9.01 -33.30
CA ALA A 578 -13.13 -9.71 -34.20
C ALA A 578 -13.15 -11.22 -33.95
N MET A 579 -13.18 -12.02 -35.02
CA MET A 579 -12.98 -13.46 -34.86
C MET A 579 -11.60 -13.78 -34.33
N LEU A 580 -11.54 -14.65 -33.34
CA LEU A 580 -10.31 -15.27 -32.87
C LEU A 580 -10.05 -16.58 -33.66
N PRO A 581 -8.81 -17.09 -33.69
CA PRO A 581 -8.48 -18.28 -34.46
C PRO A 581 -9.38 -19.48 -34.13
N ALA A 582 -9.87 -20.16 -35.16
CA ALA A 582 -10.51 -21.47 -35.01
C ALA A 582 -9.45 -22.57 -34.84
N ALA A 583 -9.81 -23.68 -34.18
CA ALA A 583 -8.95 -24.84 -34.10
C ALA A 583 -8.75 -25.48 -35.49
N ASN A 584 -7.51 -25.86 -35.81
CA ASN A 584 -7.23 -26.62 -37.03
C ASN A 584 -7.65 -28.11 -36.82
N PRO A 585 -7.99 -28.82 -37.87
CA PRO A 585 -8.29 -30.26 -37.76
C PRO A 585 -7.12 -31.02 -37.13
N GLY A 586 -7.38 -31.69 -35.98
CA GLY A 586 -6.37 -32.47 -35.26
C GLY A 586 -5.34 -31.65 -34.48
N GLU A 587 -5.52 -30.33 -34.34
CA GLU A 587 -4.63 -29.49 -33.53
C GLU A 587 -4.75 -29.83 -32.04
N ASP A 588 -3.61 -29.99 -31.38
CA ASP A 588 -3.55 -30.18 -29.95
C ASP A 588 -4.08 -28.95 -29.18
N ALA A 589 -4.73 -29.18 -28.05
CA ALA A 589 -5.38 -28.13 -27.27
C ALA A 589 -4.41 -27.05 -26.77
N ASP A 590 -3.18 -27.42 -26.40
CA ASP A 590 -2.17 -26.48 -25.90
C ASP A 590 -1.58 -25.65 -27.06
N ALA A 591 -1.32 -26.27 -28.21
CA ALA A 591 -0.88 -25.57 -29.41
C ALA A 591 -1.92 -24.57 -29.89
N TYR A 592 -3.19 -24.97 -29.90
CA TYR A 592 -4.31 -24.07 -30.19
C TYR A 592 -4.37 -22.92 -29.19
N ALA A 593 -4.30 -23.20 -27.88
CA ALA A 593 -4.40 -22.21 -26.84
C ALA A 593 -3.30 -21.14 -26.95
N LEU A 594 -2.07 -21.54 -27.30
CA LEU A 594 -0.94 -20.61 -27.51
C LEU A 594 -1.18 -19.67 -28.69
N ARG A 595 -1.63 -20.20 -29.84
CA ARG A 595 -1.93 -19.42 -31.04
C ARG A 595 -3.12 -18.48 -30.81
N TRP A 596 -4.14 -18.96 -30.10
CA TRP A 596 -5.32 -18.20 -29.75
C TRP A 596 -4.96 -17.04 -28.80
N GLN A 597 -4.16 -17.31 -27.76
CA GLN A 597 -3.67 -16.32 -26.81
C GLN A 597 -2.92 -15.19 -27.52
N LYS A 598 -2.01 -15.53 -28.44
CA LYS A 598 -1.25 -14.53 -29.19
C LYS A 598 -2.19 -13.57 -29.94
N ALA A 599 -3.15 -14.12 -30.68
CA ALA A 599 -4.15 -13.32 -31.40
C ALA A 599 -5.01 -12.44 -30.45
N TYR A 600 -5.39 -12.97 -29.28
CA TYR A 600 -6.11 -12.21 -28.27
C TYR A 600 -5.31 -11.00 -27.77
N PHE A 601 -4.04 -11.20 -27.39
CA PHE A 601 -3.21 -10.11 -26.90
C PHE A 601 -2.83 -9.09 -27.98
N GLU A 602 -2.74 -9.48 -29.24
CA GLU A 602 -2.59 -8.55 -30.36
C GLU A 602 -3.79 -7.59 -30.44
N ARG A 603 -5.02 -8.11 -30.34
CA ARG A 603 -6.24 -7.28 -30.30
C ARG A 603 -6.31 -6.39 -29.06
N LEU A 604 -5.94 -6.93 -27.91
CA LEU A 604 -5.89 -6.16 -26.68
C LEU A 604 -4.90 -5.00 -26.77
N ARG A 605 -3.73 -5.20 -27.38
CA ARG A 605 -2.72 -4.16 -27.64
C ARG A 605 -3.28 -3.03 -28.49
N GLU A 606 -3.95 -3.36 -29.61
CA GLU A 606 -4.59 -2.37 -30.49
C GLU A 606 -5.58 -1.50 -29.68
N HIS A 607 -6.35 -2.10 -28.80
CA HIS A 607 -7.31 -1.40 -27.96
C HIS A 607 -6.65 -0.49 -26.91
N VAL A 608 -5.62 -1.00 -26.21
CA VAL A 608 -4.88 -0.24 -25.18
C VAL A 608 -4.08 0.92 -25.78
N ALA A 609 -3.59 0.78 -27.03
CA ALA A 609 -2.93 1.86 -27.76
C ALA A 609 -3.89 2.94 -28.30
N GLY A 610 -5.19 2.68 -28.23
CA GLY A 610 -6.24 3.57 -28.73
C GLY A 610 -6.55 4.77 -27.83
N PRO A 611 -7.73 5.39 -28.03
CA PRO A 611 -8.15 6.56 -27.26
C PRO A 611 -8.18 6.29 -25.72
N PRO A 612 -7.67 7.23 -24.89
CA PRO A 612 -7.48 7.01 -23.46
C PRO A 612 -8.76 6.78 -22.65
N GLU A 613 -9.90 7.26 -23.08
CA GLU A 613 -11.21 6.98 -22.46
C GLU A 613 -11.61 5.50 -22.54
N ASN A 614 -10.94 4.72 -23.38
CA ASN A 614 -11.13 3.27 -23.48
C ASN A 614 -10.23 2.47 -22.51
N LEU A 615 -9.46 3.15 -21.66
CA LEU A 615 -8.64 2.53 -20.64
C LEU A 615 -9.43 2.45 -19.33
N ARG A 616 -9.65 1.24 -18.83
CA ARG A 616 -10.32 1.05 -17.55
C ARG A 616 -9.39 1.31 -16.35
N LEU A 617 -8.09 1.08 -16.50
CA LEU A 617 -7.02 1.29 -15.49
C LEU A 617 -7.23 0.54 -14.17
N SER A 618 -8.14 -0.44 -14.13
CA SER A 618 -8.42 -1.26 -12.96
C SER A 618 -8.82 -2.69 -13.36
N GLY A 619 -8.52 -3.65 -12.49
CA GLY A 619 -8.75 -5.08 -12.79
C GLY A 619 -7.73 -5.63 -13.80
N GLY A 620 -7.99 -6.80 -14.37
CA GLY A 620 -7.26 -7.40 -15.50
C GLY A 620 -5.74 -7.21 -15.49
N ILE A 621 -5.20 -6.86 -16.65
CA ILE A 621 -3.77 -6.55 -16.83
C ILE A 621 -3.29 -5.41 -15.94
N TRP A 622 -4.16 -4.47 -15.61
CA TRP A 622 -3.79 -3.29 -14.79
C TRP A 622 -3.30 -3.64 -13.38
N ARG A 623 -3.63 -4.83 -12.86
CA ARG A 623 -3.14 -5.31 -11.56
C ARG A 623 -1.65 -5.61 -11.57
N HIS A 624 -1.09 -5.87 -12.74
CA HIS A 624 0.31 -6.27 -12.92
C HIS A 624 1.22 -5.09 -13.21
N VAL A 625 0.65 -3.92 -13.53
CA VAL A 625 1.44 -2.70 -13.78
C VAL A 625 1.96 -2.18 -12.46
N GLN A 626 3.28 -2.19 -12.30
CA GLN A 626 4.02 -1.69 -11.16
C GLN A 626 4.88 -0.50 -11.58
N SER A 627 5.27 0.33 -10.62
CA SER A 627 6.26 1.37 -10.85
C SER A 627 7.57 0.73 -11.34
N ALA A 628 8.21 1.33 -12.33
CA ALA A 628 9.54 0.91 -12.75
C ALA A 628 10.53 1.14 -11.59
N ASP A 629 11.39 0.17 -11.31
CA ASP A 629 12.45 0.33 -10.31
C ASP A 629 13.47 1.35 -10.85
N ARG A 630 13.55 2.52 -10.21
CA ARG A 630 14.45 3.61 -10.63
C ARG A 630 15.93 3.23 -10.54
N SER A 631 16.27 2.21 -9.77
CA SER A 631 17.66 1.71 -9.66
C SER A 631 18.15 0.99 -10.91
N ALA A 632 17.24 0.54 -11.79
CA ALA A 632 17.61 -0.11 -13.05
C ALA A 632 17.92 0.89 -14.19
N GLN A 633 17.71 2.19 -13.99
CA GLN A 633 17.92 3.24 -14.99
C GLN A 633 19.16 4.11 -14.73
N GLN A 634 19.91 3.87 -13.65
CA GLN A 634 21.20 4.46 -13.33
C GLN A 634 22.34 3.43 -13.46
#